data_20e09ae3604dc19f816c78281ad9402e
#
_entry.id   20e09ae3604dc19f816c78281ad9402e
#
_cell.length_a   1.000
_cell.length_b   1.000
_cell.length_c   1.000
_cell.angle_alpha   90.00
_cell.angle_beta   90.00
_cell.angle_gamma   90.00
#
_symmetry.space_group_name_H-M   'P 1'
#
loop_
_entity.id
_entity.type
_entity.pdbx_description
1 polymer ?
#
loop_
_entity_poly.entity_id
_entity_poly.type
_entity_poly.pdbx_seq_one_letter_code
_entity_poly.pdbx_strand_id
1 'polypeptide(L)'
;MRSAIVIITAFAFGGFFAGPAEAATCRNTGSFDTWLANFKKEALAQGISPSVLTAASPYLQFEQRIINRDRAQGVFNQSFLKFSDRMIAGYRMQNGQQQIKSHAALFAKVEKEFGVPAPILAAFWGLESDFGKNTGKSNVFAAITTLAYDCRRPDYFRPQLFDALRIVQRGDLTIDEMQGGDWAGELGAMQFTASDYYKYAVDYDGDGRRNLVKSTPDTIASAANFLKNLGWKRGEPWLEEVRPTRDLPWDQADLAIQHPRSQWTAWGVRSAHGTLPADGVKASLLLPMGRRGPAFLAYDN
;
A
#
# COMPACT_ATOMS: atom_id res chain seq x y z
N MET A 1 -61.77 15.68 6.95
CA MET A 1 -61.61 15.96 5.53
C MET A 1 -60.52 16.99 5.33
N ARG A 2 -59.33 16.61 5.01
CA ARG A 2 -58.27 17.47 4.52
C ARG A 2 -57.48 16.68 3.45
N SER A 3 -57.68 17.09 2.22
CA SER A 3 -57.01 16.54 1.03
C SER A 3 -55.56 16.93 1.03
N ALA A 4 -54.67 15.96 0.89
CA ALA A 4 -53.24 16.16 0.65
C ALA A 4 -53.00 16.10 -0.88
N ILE A 5 -52.53 17.18 -1.44
CA ILE A 5 -52.10 17.30 -2.84
C ILE A 5 -50.67 16.71 -2.92
N VAL A 6 -50.52 15.67 -3.71
CA VAL A 6 -49.20 15.10 -4.06
C VAL A 6 -48.70 15.83 -5.30
N ILE A 7 -47.63 16.60 -5.16
CA ILE A 7 -46.91 17.21 -6.27
C ILE A 7 -45.86 16.22 -6.76
N ILE A 8 -46.06 15.67 -7.95
CA ILE A 8 -45.08 14.84 -8.66
C ILE A 8 -44.14 15.79 -9.41
N THR A 9 -42.90 15.92 -8.91
CA THR A 9 -41.83 16.63 -9.61
C THR A 9 -41.11 15.65 -10.53
N ALA A 10 -41.33 15.76 -11.83
CA ALA A 10 -40.61 15.03 -12.86
C ALA A 10 -39.15 15.53 -12.91
N PHE A 11 -38.20 14.73 -12.48
CA PHE A 11 -36.78 14.97 -12.74
C PHE A 11 -36.44 14.48 -14.16
N ALA A 12 -36.24 15.44 -15.07
CA ALA A 12 -35.66 15.18 -16.37
C ALA A 12 -34.20 14.78 -16.21
N PHE A 13 -33.88 13.49 -16.50
CA PHE A 13 -32.52 13.02 -16.64
C PHE A 13 -31.92 13.60 -17.92
N GLY A 14 -31.26 14.75 -17.81
CA GLY A 14 -30.33 15.25 -18.81
C GLY A 14 -29.07 14.40 -18.80
N GLY A 15 -28.92 13.52 -19.81
CA GLY A 15 -27.69 12.77 -20.01
C GLY A 15 -26.52 13.71 -20.30
N PHE A 16 -25.67 13.95 -19.31
CA PHE A 16 -24.35 14.51 -19.54
C PHE A 16 -23.48 13.42 -20.20
N PHE A 17 -23.30 13.50 -21.51
CA PHE A 17 -22.15 12.91 -22.18
C PHE A 17 -20.90 13.60 -21.65
N ALA A 18 -20.26 13.03 -20.61
CA ALA A 18 -18.91 13.41 -20.26
C ALA A 18 -18.01 12.94 -21.41
N GLY A 19 -17.64 13.89 -22.30
CA GLY A 19 -16.51 13.68 -23.19
C GLY A 19 -15.27 13.33 -22.38
N PRO A 20 -14.25 12.70 -22.99
CA PRO A 20 -12.99 12.41 -22.29
C PRO A 20 -12.49 13.71 -21.68
N ALA A 21 -12.47 13.79 -20.35
CA ALA A 21 -11.87 14.92 -19.66
C ALA A 21 -10.39 14.93 -20.09
N GLU A 22 -10.02 15.87 -20.96
CA GLU A 22 -8.62 16.18 -21.20
C GLU A 22 -8.01 16.42 -19.82
N ALA A 23 -7.06 15.55 -19.44
CA ALA A 23 -6.34 15.70 -18.20
C ALA A 23 -5.74 17.11 -18.19
N ALA A 24 -6.23 17.97 -17.30
CA ALA A 24 -5.74 19.33 -17.19
C ALA A 24 -4.22 19.30 -17.19
N THR A 25 -3.59 20.07 -18.07
CA THR A 25 -2.14 20.09 -18.21
C THR A 25 -1.53 20.42 -16.86
N CYS A 26 -0.98 19.39 -16.22
CA CYS A 26 -0.36 19.51 -14.92
C CYS A 26 0.84 20.47 -15.02
N ARG A 27 0.74 21.66 -14.43
CA ARG A 27 1.81 22.68 -14.40
C ARG A 27 2.03 23.15 -12.97
N ASN A 28 3.28 23.15 -12.55
CA ASN A 28 3.64 23.70 -11.24
C ASN A 28 3.40 25.22 -11.23
N THR A 29 2.93 25.73 -10.09
CA THR A 29 2.77 27.16 -9.85
C THR A 29 3.99 27.71 -9.15
N GLY A 30 4.74 28.59 -9.82
CA GLY A 30 5.97 29.21 -9.31
C GLY A 30 7.22 28.34 -9.45
N SER A 31 8.36 28.89 -9.04
CA SER A 31 9.65 28.21 -9.10
C SER A 31 9.83 27.21 -7.95
N PHE A 32 10.65 26.19 -8.18
CA PHE A 32 11.01 25.24 -7.14
C PHE A 32 11.65 25.92 -5.92
N ASP A 33 12.53 26.90 -6.14
CA ASP A 33 13.21 27.59 -5.06
C ASP A 33 12.24 28.37 -4.15
N THR A 34 11.26 29.04 -4.75
CA THR A 34 10.22 29.72 -3.98
C THR A 34 9.35 28.74 -3.20
N TRP A 35 8.96 27.63 -3.83
CA TRP A 35 8.20 26.58 -3.17
C TRP A 35 8.99 25.95 -2.00
N LEU A 36 10.26 25.62 -2.21
CA LEU A 36 11.12 25.04 -1.20
C LEU A 36 11.36 25.99 -0.02
N ALA A 37 11.56 27.30 -0.30
CA ALA A 37 11.70 28.31 0.74
C ALA A 37 10.44 28.39 1.62
N ASN A 38 9.24 28.34 1.01
CA ASN A 38 7.97 28.33 1.74
C ASN A 38 7.78 27.01 2.52
N PHE A 39 8.11 25.88 1.93
CA PHE A 39 8.08 24.58 2.62
C PHE A 39 8.97 24.59 3.87
N LYS A 40 10.21 25.11 3.78
CA LYS A 40 11.13 25.19 4.92
C LYS A 40 10.59 26.07 6.06
N LYS A 41 9.95 27.19 5.74
CA LYS A 41 9.28 28.04 6.75
C LYS A 41 8.15 27.29 7.44
N GLU A 42 7.34 26.58 6.67
CA GLU A 42 6.23 25.79 7.22
C GLU A 42 6.76 24.60 8.06
N ALA A 43 7.83 23.94 7.64
CA ALA A 43 8.44 22.86 8.40
C ALA A 43 8.90 23.34 9.80
N LEU A 44 9.54 24.50 9.89
CA LEU A 44 9.86 25.12 11.18
C LEU A 44 8.61 25.44 12.00
N ALA A 45 7.56 25.98 11.37
CA ALA A 45 6.29 26.29 12.04
C ALA A 45 5.57 25.02 12.54
N GLN A 46 5.75 23.88 11.86
CA GLN A 46 5.23 22.57 12.27
C GLN A 46 6.13 21.83 13.27
N GLY A 47 7.17 22.48 13.81
CA GLY A 47 8.02 21.92 14.87
C GLY A 47 9.18 21.03 14.38
N ILE A 48 9.50 21.07 13.07
CA ILE A 48 10.77 20.49 12.62
C ILE A 48 11.91 21.36 13.11
N SER A 49 12.90 20.74 13.78
CA SER A 49 14.02 21.48 14.35
C SER A 49 14.91 22.09 13.25
N PRO A 50 15.51 23.28 13.51
CA PRO A 50 16.46 23.88 12.57
C PRO A 50 17.64 22.98 12.22
N SER A 51 18.12 22.16 13.16
CA SER A 51 19.22 21.23 12.95
C SER A 51 18.88 20.13 11.94
N VAL A 52 17.69 19.49 12.07
CA VAL A 52 17.21 18.48 11.11
C VAL A 52 17.00 19.10 9.75
N LEU A 53 16.36 20.27 9.68
CA LEU A 53 16.11 20.94 8.42
C LEU A 53 17.41 21.35 7.71
N THR A 54 18.41 21.79 8.47
CA THR A 54 19.75 22.13 7.94
C THR A 54 20.43 20.87 7.38
N ALA A 55 20.41 19.77 8.14
CA ALA A 55 21.01 18.50 7.72
C ALA A 55 20.32 17.89 6.48
N ALA A 56 19.00 18.00 6.37
CA ALA A 56 18.24 17.52 5.22
C ALA A 56 18.35 18.45 3.99
N SER A 57 18.62 19.75 4.18
CA SER A 57 18.58 20.75 3.12
C SER A 57 19.38 20.43 1.86
N PRO A 58 20.59 19.84 1.93
CA PRO A 58 21.33 19.46 0.72
C PRO A 58 20.62 18.43 -0.15
N TYR A 59 19.68 17.69 0.40
CA TYR A 59 18.93 16.61 -0.24
C TYR A 59 17.52 17.01 -0.66
N LEU A 60 17.03 18.17 -0.22
CA LEU A 60 15.73 18.71 -0.65
C LEU A 60 15.88 19.31 -2.06
N GLN A 61 15.96 18.44 -3.07
CA GLN A 61 16.27 18.79 -4.44
C GLN A 61 15.17 18.33 -5.39
N PHE A 62 15.05 19.02 -6.55
CA PHE A 62 14.19 18.59 -7.64
C PHE A 62 14.98 17.71 -8.62
N GLU A 63 14.44 16.53 -8.94
CA GLU A 63 15.05 15.59 -9.88
C GLU A 63 14.10 15.22 -11.01
N GLN A 64 14.33 15.73 -12.21
CA GLN A 64 13.49 15.45 -13.38
C GLN A 64 13.36 13.95 -13.68
N ARG A 65 14.38 13.13 -13.35
CA ARG A 65 14.33 11.66 -13.52
C ARG A 65 13.21 11.01 -12.72
N ILE A 66 12.87 11.54 -11.54
CA ILE A 66 11.77 11.07 -10.69
C ILE A 66 10.44 11.32 -11.40
N ILE A 67 10.23 12.53 -11.93
CA ILE A 67 9.03 12.88 -12.71
C ILE A 67 8.88 11.97 -13.92
N ASN A 68 9.96 11.77 -14.67
CA ASN A 68 9.94 10.89 -15.85
C ASN A 68 9.51 9.46 -15.47
N ARG A 69 10.01 8.95 -14.35
CA ARG A 69 9.64 7.63 -13.85
C ARG A 69 8.19 7.57 -13.36
N ASP A 70 7.72 8.60 -12.66
CA ASP A 70 6.33 8.71 -12.20
C ASP A 70 5.33 8.71 -13.38
N ARG A 71 5.71 9.31 -14.52
CA ARG A 71 4.87 9.33 -15.73
C ARG A 71 4.94 8.05 -16.57
N ALA A 72 6.00 7.25 -16.43
CA ALA A 72 6.26 6.07 -17.23
C ALA A 72 5.76 4.76 -16.60
N GLN A 73 4.82 4.81 -15.65
CA GLN A 73 4.30 3.62 -14.96
C GLN A 73 3.46 2.76 -15.92
N GLY A 74 3.96 1.57 -16.26
CA GLY A 74 3.32 0.63 -17.20
C GLY A 74 2.98 -0.74 -16.59
N VAL A 75 3.01 -0.90 -15.26
CA VAL A 75 2.85 -2.19 -14.58
C VAL A 75 1.51 -2.88 -14.91
N PHE A 76 0.46 -2.10 -15.16
CA PHE A 76 -0.88 -2.60 -15.48
C PHE A 76 -1.06 -3.01 -16.96
N ASN A 77 -0.04 -2.81 -17.81
CA ASN A 77 -0.07 -3.16 -19.24
C ASN A 77 0.46 -4.58 -19.51
N GLN A 78 0.24 -5.53 -18.61
CA GLN A 78 0.67 -6.92 -18.75
C GLN A 78 -0.45 -7.88 -18.34
N SER A 79 -0.41 -9.12 -18.87
CA SER A 79 -1.37 -10.16 -18.49
C SER A 79 -1.18 -10.59 -17.04
N PHE A 80 -2.24 -11.08 -16.42
CA PHE A 80 -2.19 -11.62 -15.05
C PHE A 80 -1.13 -12.73 -14.93
N LEU A 81 -1.05 -13.67 -15.89
CA LEU A 81 -0.06 -14.74 -15.84
C LEU A 81 1.37 -14.21 -15.86
N LYS A 82 1.68 -13.28 -16.77
CA LYS A 82 3.01 -12.69 -16.83
C LYS A 82 3.36 -11.93 -15.54
N PHE A 83 2.38 -11.29 -14.94
CA PHE A 83 2.55 -10.61 -13.65
C PHE A 83 2.80 -11.63 -12.53
N SER A 84 1.91 -12.62 -12.38
CA SER A 84 1.99 -13.61 -11.30
C SER A 84 3.26 -14.46 -11.37
N ASP A 85 3.66 -14.94 -12.55
CA ASP A 85 4.90 -15.72 -12.73
C ASP A 85 6.15 -14.96 -12.22
N ARG A 86 6.16 -13.65 -12.45
CA ARG A 86 7.24 -12.78 -11.95
C ARG A 86 7.16 -12.59 -10.43
N MET A 87 5.95 -12.43 -9.88
CA MET A 87 5.75 -12.18 -8.45
C MET A 87 6.03 -13.42 -7.60
N ILE A 88 5.56 -14.60 -8.04
CA ILE A 88 5.72 -15.87 -7.33
C ILE A 88 6.88 -16.72 -7.88
N ALA A 89 7.93 -16.08 -8.40
CA ALA A 89 9.09 -16.78 -8.92
C ALA A 89 9.66 -17.79 -7.90
N GLY A 90 10.08 -18.98 -8.38
CA GLY A 90 10.49 -20.11 -7.53
C GLY A 90 11.55 -19.76 -6.49
N TYR A 91 12.54 -18.91 -6.88
CA TYR A 91 13.57 -18.45 -5.94
C TYR A 91 12.98 -17.61 -4.76
N ARG A 92 11.94 -16.79 -5.04
CA ARG A 92 11.31 -15.97 -4.00
C ARG A 92 10.53 -16.84 -3.03
N MET A 93 9.84 -17.87 -3.53
CA MET A 93 9.13 -18.85 -2.69
C MET A 93 10.09 -19.61 -1.78
N GLN A 94 11.23 -20.07 -2.31
CA GLN A 94 12.26 -20.76 -1.53
C GLN A 94 12.89 -19.84 -0.48
N ASN A 95 13.25 -18.62 -0.87
CA ASN A 95 13.79 -17.62 0.07
C ASN A 95 12.78 -17.28 1.17
N GLY A 96 11.49 -17.12 0.83
CA GLY A 96 10.45 -16.86 1.83
C GLY A 96 10.33 -17.95 2.88
N GLN A 97 10.32 -19.22 2.46
CA GLN A 97 10.35 -20.36 3.37
C GLN A 97 11.61 -20.35 4.25
N GLN A 98 12.77 -20.03 3.67
CA GLN A 98 14.02 -19.93 4.42
C GLN A 98 13.98 -18.78 5.44
N GLN A 99 13.45 -17.61 5.08
CA GLN A 99 13.29 -16.49 6.03
C GLN A 99 12.37 -16.85 7.19
N ILE A 100 11.23 -17.48 6.93
CA ILE A 100 10.32 -17.95 7.98
C ILE A 100 11.04 -18.91 8.91
N LYS A 101 11.81 -19.86 8.38
CA LYS A 101 12.57 -20.82 9.17
C LYS A 101 13.69 -20.15 9.99
N SER A 102 14.46 -19.26 9.37
CA SER A 102 15.60 -18.59 10.02
C SER A 102 15.16 -17.64 11.13
N HIS A 103 13.97 -17.05 11.02
CA HIS A 103 13.41 -16.10 11.97
C HIS A 103 12.16 -16.63 12.70
N ALA A 104 12.06 -17.98 12.86
CA ALA A 104 10.84 -18.62 13.37
C ALA A 104 10.39 -18.08 14.74
N ALA A 105 11.31 -17.85 15.67
CA ALA A 105 10.99 -17.31 16.99
C ALA A 105 10.45 -15.86 16.91
N LEU A 106 11.03 -15.03 16.03
CA LEU A 106 10.57 -13.67 15.80
C LEU A 106 9.17 -13.66 15.19
N PHE A 107 8.94 -14.44 14.13
CA PHE A 107 7.60 -14.52 13.50
C PHE A 107 6.56 -15.03 14.49
N ALA A 108 6.85 -16.05 15.30
CA ALA A 108 5.92 -16.56 16.31
C ALA A 108 5.57 -15.50 17.37
N LYS A 109 6.56 -14.70 17.81
CA LYS A 109 6.34 -13.61 18.77
C LYS A 109 5.46 -12.50 18.14
N VAL A 110 5.77 -12.10 16.91
CA VAL A 110 5.02 -11.07 16.16
C VAL A 110 3.59 -11.52 15.87
N GLU A 111 3.39 -12.78 15.42
CA GLU A 111 2.06 -13.34 15.19
C GLU A 111 1.24 -13.40 16.48
N LYS A 112 1.87 -13.79 17.60
CA LYS A 112 1.20 -13.78 18.91
C LYS A 112 0.73 -12.38 19.30
N GLU A 113 1.49 -11.33 19.01
CA GLU A 113 1.20 -9.96 19.42
C GLU A 113 0.23 -9.25 18.46
N PHE A 114 0.49 -9.33 17.17
CA PHE A 114 -0.25 -8.56 16.15
C PHE A 114 -1.32 -9.37 15.42
N GLY A 115 -1.25 -10.70 15.45
CA GLY A 115 -2.24 -11.58 14.81
C GLY A 115 -2.00 -11.84 13.33
N VAL A 116 -0.89 -11.36 12.76
CA VAL A 116 -0.55 -11.53 11.35
C VAL A 116 0.39 -12.74 11.19
N PRO A 117 0.02 -13.77 10.43
CA PRO A 117 0.83 -14.99 10.32
C PRO A 117 2.10 -14.78 9.50
N ALA A 118 3.14 -15.55 9.83
CA ALA A 118 4.45 -15.48 9.19
C ALA A 118 4.43 -15.53 7.64
N PRO A 119 3.61 -16.37 6.97
CA PRO A 119 3.57 -16.40 5.51
C PRO A 119 3.12 -15.06 4.88
N ILE A 120 2.22 -14.33 5.52
CA ILE A 120 1.76 -13.02 5.03
C ILE A 120 2.88 -11.99 5.10
N LEU A 121 3.56 -11.89 6.24
CA LEU A 121 4.69 -10.97 6.43
C LEU A 121 5.87 -11.29 5.51
N ALA A 122 6.17 -12.60 5.33
CA ALA A 122 7.20 -13.04 4.41
C ALA A 122 6.85 -12.76 2.94
N ALA A 123 5.56 -12.85 2.57
CA ALA A 123 5.09 -12.50 1.23
C ALA A 123 5.28 -11.01 0.92
N PHE A 124 4.89 -10.11 1.82
CA PHE A 124 5.17 -8.68 1.69
C PHE A 124 6.68 -8.42 1.58
N TRP A 125 7.48 -8.95 2.51
CA TRP A 125 8.93 -8.78 2.51
C TRP A 125 9.58 -9.26 1.19
N GLY A 126 9.12 -10.39 0.66
CA GLY A 126 9.59 -10.91 -0.62
C GLY A 126 9.14 -10.07 -1.82
N LEU A 127 7.89 -9.62 -1.83
CA LEU A 127 7.34 -8.85 -2.95
C LEU A 127 7.88 -7.42 -3.02
N GLU A 128 8.06 -6.78 -1.87
CA GLU A 128 8.49 -5.39 -1.80
C GLU A 128 9.98 -5.22 -2.10
N SER A 129 10.82 -6.13 -1.62
CA SER A 129 12.28 -5.90 -1.73
C SER A 129 13.14 -7.15 -1.94
N ASP A 130 12.56 -8.31 -2.31
CA ASP A 130 13.30 -9.59 -2.29
C ASP A 130 14.05 -9.81 -0.97
N PHE A 131 13.34 -9.61 0.14
CA PHE A 131 13.85 -9.77 1.50
C PHE A 131 14.98 -8.78 1.87
N GLY A 132 14.80 -7.53 1.48
CA GLY A 132 15.74 -6.44 1.77
C GLY A 132 16.90 -6.31 0.78
N LYS A 133 16.96 -7.13 -0.27
CA LYS A 133 18.02 -7.05 -1.29
C LYS A 133 17.86 -5.90 -2.27
N ASN A 134 16.62 -5.44 -2.48
CA ASN A 134 16.26 -4.43 -3.48
C ASN A 134 15.38 -3.35 -2.86
N THR A 135 15.92 -2.53 -1.98
CA THR A 135 15.20 -1.42 -1.31
C THR A 135 15.22 -0.11 -2.09
N GLY A 136 16.00 -0.04 -3.18
CA GLY A 136 16.19 1.16 -3.98
C GLY A 136 17.54 1.82 -3.78
N LYS A 137 17.79 2.90 -4.54
CA LYS A 137 19.04 3.68 -4.51
C LYS A 137 18.76 5.18 -4.62
N SER A 138 17.53 5.61 -4.46
CA SER A 138 17.17 7.03 -4.48
C SER A 138 17.38 7.66 -3.12
N ASN A 139 17.70 8.93 -3.12
CA ASN A 139 17.60 9.71 -1.91
C ASN A 139 16.12 9.99 -1.64
N VAL A 140 15.62 9.57 -0.48
CA VAL A 140 14.21 9.67 -0.08
C VAL A 140 13.75 11.13 -0.04
N PHE A 141 14.58 12.04 0.49
CA PHE A 141 14.25 13.46 0.51
C PHE A 141 14.12 14.05 -0.89
N ALA A 142 15.06 13.76 -1.80
CA ALA A 142 14.99 14.25 -3.18
C ALA A 142 13.77 13.67 -3.91
N ALA A 143 13.48 12.38 -3.71
CA ALA A 143 12.31 11.72 -4.31
C ALA A 143 11.00 12.37 -3.84
N ILE A 144 10.77 12.44 -2.54
CA ILE A 144 9.54 13.00 -1.97
C ILE A 144 9.43 14.50 -2.25
N THR A 145 10.53 15.27 -2.15
CA THR A 145 10.56 16.72 -2.45
C THR A 145 10.13 16.98 -3.90
N THR A 146 10.67 16.19 -4.84
CA THR A 146 10.30 16.29 -6.26
C THR A 146 8.81 16.03 -6.47
N LEU A 147 8.28 14.94 -5.88
CA LEU A 147 6.88 14.55 -6.02
C LEU A 147 5.92 15.44 -5.25
N ALA A 148 6.36 16.05 -4.13
CA ALA A 148 5.59 17.02 -3.37
C ALA A 148 5.50 18.40 -4.08
N TYR A 149 6.52 18.75 -4.84
CA TYR A 149 6.50 19.95 -5.69
C TYR A 149 5.71 19.72 -6.98
N ASP A 150 5.68 18.50 -7.52
CA ASP A 150 4.98 18.17 -8.76
C ASP A 150 3.47 18.35 -8.64
N CYS A 151 2.85 18.88 -9.69
CA CYS A 151 1.43 19.19 -9.75
C CYS A 151 0.48 17.99 -9.78
N ARG A 152 1.00 16.75 -9.96
CA ARG A 152 0.15 15.57 -10.14
C ARG A 152 -0.47 15.06 -8.84
N ARG A 153 0.33 14.96 -7.77
CA ARG A 153 -0.08 14.40 -6.48
C ARG A 153 0.53 15.14 -5.28
N PRO A 154 0.54 16.49 -5.24
CA PRO A 154 1.20 17.23 -4.17
C PRO A 154 0.60 16.93 -2.80
N ASP A 155 -0.73 16.79 -2.72
CA ASP A 155 -1.44 16.54 -1.45
C ASP A 155 -1.10 15.18 -0.85
N TYR A 156 -0.70 14.21 -1.67
CA TYR A 156 -0.23 12.91 -1.20
C TYR A 156 1.23 12.95 -0.73
N PHE A 157 2.12 13.64 -1.44
CA PHE A 157 3.55 13.62 -1.14
C PHE A 157 4.00 14.69 -0.14
N ARG A 158 3.29 15.81 -0.05
CA ARG A 158 3.66 16.88 0.88
C ARG A 158 3.63 16.45 2.35
N PRO A 159 2.60 15.77 2.87
CA PRO A 159 2.61 15.21 4.23
C PRO A 159 3.78 14.25 4.46
N GLN A 160 4.11 13.44 3.47
CA GLN A 160 5.22 12.49 3.56
C GLN A 160 6.58 13.18 3.69
N LEU A 161 6.78 14.36 3.10
CA LEU A 161 8.00 15.11 3.26
C LEU A 161 8.18 15.62 4.70
N PHE A 162 7.09 16.05 5.35
CA PHE A 162 7.12 16.37 6.78
C PHE A 162 7.44 15.15 7.63
N ASP A 163 6.83 14.01 7.33
CA ASP A 163 7.03 12.79 8.09
C ASP A 163 8.44 12.21 7.89
N ALA A 164 9.03 12.34 6.69
CA ALA A 164 10.43 12.01 6.46
C ALA A 164 11.39 12.84 7.35
N LEU A 165 11.12 14.12 7.52
CA LEU A 165 11.87 14.98 8.45
C LEU A 165 11.63 14.57 9.92
N ARG A 166 10.39 14.21 10.28
CA ARG A 166 10.04 13.74 11.64
C ARG A 166 10.70 12.41 11.99
N ILE A 167 10.85 11.49 11.05
CA ILE A 167 11.59 10.22 11.22
C ILE A 167 13.04 10.51 11.66
N VAL A 168 13.70 11.43 10.98
CA VAL A 168 15.06 11.85 11.35
C VAL A 168 15.07 12.59 12.69
N GLN A 169 14.11 13.49 12.93
CA GLN A 169 13.99 14.22 14.18
C GLN A 169 13.75 13.32 15.39
N ARG A 170 12.96 12.26 15.22
CA ARG A 170 12.71 11.25 16.25
C ARG A 170 13.93 10.34 16.50
N GLY A 171 14.93 10.37 15.63
CA GLY A 171 16.15 9.59 15.72
C GLY A 171 16.02 8.16 15.20
N ASP A 172 14.94 7.83 14.53
CA ASP A 172 14.72 6.48 13.97
C ASP A 172 15.71 6.17 12.85
N LEU A 173 15.93 7.14 11.95
CA LEU A 173 16.91 7.05 10.88
C LEU A 173 17.82 8.29 10.88
N THR A 174 19.05 8.08 10.45
CA THR A 174 19.97 9.18 10.13
C THR A 174 19.70 9.73 8.72
N ILE A 175 20.26 10.91 8.43
CA ILE A 175 20.24 11.48 7.06
C ILE A 175 20.84 10.51 6.03
N ASP A 176 21.91 9.80 6.41
CA ASP A 176 22.58 8.84 5.52
C ASP A 176 21.71 7.61 5.26
N GLU A 177 20.93 7.16 6.25
CA GLU A 177 20.00 6.04 6.09
C GLU A 177 18.80 6.40 5.20
N MET A 178 18.52 7.68 4.97
CA MET A 178 17.51 8.16 4.02
C MET A 178 18.00 8.14 2.55
N GLN A 179 19.16 7.56 2.25
CA GLN A 179 19.70 7.48 0.89
C GLN A 179 19.44 6.15 0.17
N GLY A 180 18.70 5.26 0.77
CA GLY A 180 18.46 3.90 0.25
C GLY A 180 16.99 3.61 -0.09
N GLY A 181 16.20 4.61 -0.43
CA GLY A 181 14.79 4.44 -0.78
C GLY A 181 14.55 4.12 -2.25
N ASP A 182 13.30 3.82 -2.57
CA ASP A 182 12.86 3.68 -3.94
C ASP A 182 12.71 5.05 -4.64
N TRP A 183 12.26 5.05 -5.88
CA TRP A 183 12.08 6.27 -6.68
C TRP A 183 10.95 7.18 -6.18
N ALA A 184 9.98 6.66 -5.43
CA ALA A 184 8.87 7.40 -4.82
C ALA A 184 9.16 7.82 -3.37
N GLY A 185 10.32 7.44 -2.82
CA GLY A 185 10.73 7.76 -1.46
C GLY A 185 10.25 6.75 -0.41
N GLU A 186 9.87 5.55 -0.81
CA GLU A 186 9.54 4.46 0.09
C GLU A 186 10.81 3.89 0.74
N LEU A 187 10.69 3.43 1.97
CA LEU A 187 11.78 3.12 2.87
C LEU A 187 11.81 1.68 3.35
N GLY A 188 13.03 1.14 3.44
CA GLY A 188 13.30 -0.13 4.11
C GLY A 188 12.83 -1.36 3.33
N ALA A 189 12.93 -2.50 3.98
CA ALA A 189 12.71 -3.78 3.33
C ALA A 189 11.23 -4.10 3.04
N MET A 190 10.30 -3.36 3.65
CA MET A 190 8.85 -3.45 3.42
C MET A 190 8.29 -2.24 2.65
N GLN A 191 9.15 -1.38 2.10
CA GLN A 191 8.82 -0.24 1.25
C GLN A 191 7.71 0.64 1.86
N PHE A 192 7.91 1.05 3.12
CA PHE A 192 6.99 1.94 3.81
C PHE A 192 7.06 3.35 3.22
N THR A 193 5.91 3.97 2.99
CA THR A 193 5.87 5.42 2.80
C THR A 193 6.36 6.13 4.05
N ALA A 194 6.88 7.35 3.94
CA ALA A 194 7.36 8.08 5.12
C ALA A 194 6.27 8.30 6.17
N SER A 195 5.02 8.51 5.74
CA SER A 195 3.89 8.68 6.66
C SER A 195 3.52 7.39 7.38
N ASP A 196 3.49 6.26 6.67
CA ASP A 196 3.22 4.96 7.29
C ASP A 196 4.35 4.54 8.22
N TYR A 197 5.59 4.82 7.83
CA TYR A 197 6.77 4.62 8.68
C TYR A 197 6.65 5.42 9.98
N TYR A 198 6.42 6.73 9.89
CA TYR A 198 6.33 7.59 11.07
C TYR A 198 5.21 7.15 12.02
N LYS A 199 4.08 6.71 11.46
CA LYS A 199 2.89 6.33 12.21
C LYS A 199 2.95 4.92 12.79
N TYR A 200 3.48 3.96 12.04
CA TYR A 200 3.30 2.53 12.37
C TYR A 200 4.60 1.79 12.72
N ALA A 201 5.77 2.41 12.52
CA ALA A 201 7.02 1.79 12.91
C ALA A 201 7.10 1.56 14.42
N VAL A 202 7.59 0.38 14.80
CA VAL A 202 7.81 -0.03 16.19
C VAL A 202 9.28 -0.39 16.40
N ASP A 203 9.82 -0.03 17.56
CA ASP A 203 11.11 -0.46 18.06
C ASP A 203 10.89 -1.83 18.72
N TYR A 204 11.21 -2.90 18.00
CA TYR A 204 10.89 -4.26 18.43
C TYR A 204 12.08 -5.02 19.00
N ASP A 205 13.29 -4.59 18.70
CA ASP A 205 14.52 -5.09 19.33
C ASP A 205 14.89 -4.32 20.60
N GLY A 206 14.28 -3.15 20.83
CA GLY A 206 14.42 -2.36 22.07
C GLY A 206 15.69 -1.53 22.11
N ASP A 207 16.25 -1.17 20.95
CA ASP A 207 17.47 -0.37 20.87
C ASP A 207 17.22 1.15 21.00
N GLY A 208 15.97 1.58 21.09
CA GLY A 208 15.51 2.96 21.19
C GLY A 208 15.22 3.62 19.83
N ARG A 209 15.37 2.89 18.72
CA ARG A 209 15.14 3.34 17.36
C ARG A 209 14.10 2.44 16.68
N ARG A 210 13.38 2.95 15.72
CA ARG A 210 12.49 2.19 14.84
C ARG A 210 13.17 2.07 13.48
N ASN A 211 14.11 1.14 13.33
CA ASN A 211 14.98 1.10 12.15
C ASN A 211 14.55 0.06 11.10
N LEU A 212 13.59 0.40 10.25
CA LEU A 212 13.07 -0.48 9.20
C LEU A 212 14.06 -0.69 8.02
N VAL A 213 15.22 -0.05 8.07
CA VAL A 213 16.27 -0.20 7.06
C VAL A 213 17.28 -1.29 7.44
N LYS A 214 17.62 -1.38 8.74
CA LYS A 214 18.70 -2.26 9.24
C LYS A 214 18.21 -3.32 10.24
N SER A 215 17.13 -3.07 10.97
CA SER A 215 16.59 -3.99 11.96
C SER A 215 15.51 -4.90 11.35
N THR A 216 15.79 -6.19 11.23
CA THR A 216 14.80 -7.19 10.82
C THR A 216 13.65 -7.32 11.83
N PRO A 217 13.87 -7.32 13.16
CA PRO A 217 12.79 -7.30 14.12
C PRO A 217 11.83 -6.13 13.95
N ASP A 218 12.36 -4.91 13.83
CA ASP A 218 11.53 -3.71 13.62
C ASP A 218 10.75 -3.79 12.32
N THR A 219 11.41 -4.22 11.25
CA THR A 219 10.80 -4.34 9.92
C THR A 219 9.60 -5.29 9.94
N ILE A 220 9.75 -6.50 10.50
CA ILE A 220 8.69 -7.51 10.53
C ILE A 220 7.56 -7.09 11.48
N ALA A 221 7.90 -6.57 12.67
CA ALA A 221 6.90 -6.14 13.64
C ALA A 221 6.14 -4.89 13.17
N SER A 222 6.82 -3.95 12.52
CA SER A 222 6.16 -2.76 11.97
C SER A 222 5.20 -3.11 10.84
N ALA A 223 5.55 -4.06 9.96
CA ALA A 223 4.63 -4.54 8.94
C ALA A 223 3.39 -5.21 9.56
N ALA A 224 3.57 -6.01 10.60
CA ALA A 224 2.46 -6.61 11.32
C ALA A 224 1.58 -5.56 12.04
N ASN A 225 2.21 -4.56 12.67
CA ASN A 225 1.50 -3.44 13.29
C ASN A 225 0.71 -2.63 12.25
N PHE A 226 1.29 -2.37 11.09
CA PHE A 226 0.62 -1.69 9.97
C PHE A 226 -0.62 -2.45 9.53
N LEU A 227 -0.50 -3.75 9.20
CA LEU A 227 -1.63 -4.58 8.79
C LEU A 227 -2.72 -4.66 9.86
N LYS A 228 -2.35 -4.81 11.14
CA LYS A 228 -3.31 -4.79 12.26
C LYS A 228 -4.09 -3.48 12.30
N ASN A 229 -3.41 -2.34 12.10
CA ASN A 229 -4.07 -1.03 12.11
C ASN A 229 -4.90 -0.76 10.84
N LEU A 230 -4.63 -1.45 9.74
CA LEU A 230 -5.48 -1.46 8.54
C LEU A 230 -6.73 -2.32 8.70
N GLY A 231 -6.84 -3.11 9.77
CA GLY A 231 -8.02 -3.92 10.06
C GLY A 231 -7.81 -5.42 9.97
N TRP A 232 -6.56 -5.90 9.86
CA TRP A 232 -6.27 -7.35 9.90
C TRP A 232 -6.87 -7.99 11.15
N LYS A 233 -7.63 -9.05 10.94
CA LYS A 233 -8.27 -9.82 11.99
C LYS A 233 -7.65 -11.22 12.08
N ARG A 234 -7.15 -11.54 13.25
CA ARG A 234 -6.55 -12.85 13.53
C ARG A 234 -7.49 -14.00 13.20
N GLY A 235 -6.99 -14.94 12.38
CA GLY A 235 -7.72 -16.16 12.06
C GLY A 235 -8.81 -16.01 11.01
N GLU A 236 -9.10 -14.80 10.53
CA GLU A 236 -9.97 -14.62 9.38
C GLU A 236 -9.21 -14.91 8.08
N PRO A 237 -9.87 -15.47 7.05
CA PRO A 237 -9.26 -15.71 5.76
C PRO A 237 -8.95 -14.40 5.04
N TRP A 238 -8.02 -14.43 4.10
CA TRP A 238 -7.70 -13.29 3.22
C TRP A 238 -8.01 -13.60 1.75
N LEU A 239 -7.76 -14.85 1.30
CA LEU A 239 -8.03 -15.31 -0.06
C LEU A 239 -8.28 -16.83 -0.05
N GLU A 240 -9.31 -17.30 -0.77
CA GLU A 240 -9.57 -18.72 -1.00
C GLU A 240 -9.80 -18.99 -2.49
N GLU A 241 -9.08 -19.94 -3.05
CA GLU A 241 -9.36 -20.41 -4.41
C GLU A 241 -10.67 -21.21 -4.44
N VAL A 242 -11.54 -20.84 -5.38
CA VAL A 242 -12.88 -21.41 -5.50
C VAL A 242 -13.20 -21.83 -6.93
N ARG A 243 -14.23 -22.66 -7.08
CA ARG A 243 -14.76 -23.11 -8.37
C ARG A 243 -16.24 -22.81 -8.47
N PRO A 244 -16.69 -22.03 -9.46
CA PRO A 244 -18.10 -22.01 -9.85
C PRO A 244 -18.51 -23.38 -10.40
N THR A 245 -19.59 -23.96 -9.88
CA THR A 245 -20.12 -25.28 -10.35
C THR A 245 -21.31 -25.14 -11.27
N ARG A 246 -21.79 -23.91 -11.46
CA ARG A 246 -22.88 -23.53 -12.37
C ARG A 246 -22.73 -22.06 -12.77
N ASP A 247 -23.57 -21.60 -13.64
CA ASP A 247 -23.62 -20.19 -14.02
C ASP A 247 -23.96 -19.31 -12.81
N LEU A 248 -23.21 -18.22 -12.64
CA LEU A 248 -23.33 -17.28 -11.50
C LEU A 248 -23.99 -15.98 -11.96
N PRO A 249 -24.55 -15.19 -11.04
CA PRO A 249 -24.86 -13.79 -11.30
C PRO A 249 -23.53 -13.00 -11.45
N TRP A 250 -22.98 -13.00 -12.66
CA TRP A 250 -21.64 -12.49 -12.95
C TRP A 250 -21.47 -10.97 -12.75
N ASP A 251 -22.55 -10.24 -12.73
CA ASP A 251 -22.60 -8.82 -12.32
C ASP A 251 -22.22 -8.60 -10.86
N GLN A 252 -22.29 -9.67 -10.04
CA GLN A 252 -21.85 -9.66 -8.64
C GLN A 252 -20.36 -10.00 -8.46
N ALA A 253 -19.67 -10.39 -9.53
CA ALA A 253 -18.22 -10.71 -9.48
C ALA A 253 -17.38 -9.44 -9.61
N ASP A 254 -17.33 -8.64 -8.55
CA ASP A 254 -16.59 -7.40 -8.42
C ASP A 254 -16.00 -7.28 -7.01
N LEU A 255 -14.78 -6.74 -6.89
CA LEU A 255 -14.13 -6.56 -5.58
C LEU A 255 -14.86 -5.57 -4.66
N ALA A 256 -15.62 -4.64 -5.23
CA ALA A 256 -16.45 -3.71 -4.47
C ALA A 256 -17.75 -4.33 -3.96
N ILE A 257 -18.13 -5.52 -4.44
CA ILE A 257 -19.39 -6.20 -4.09
C ILE A 257 -19.09 -7.39 -3.18
N GLN A 258 -19.57 -7.32 -1.94
CA GLN A 258 -19.38 -8.38 -0.96
C GLN A 258 -20.69 -9.10 -0.66
N HIS A 259 -20.63 -10.44 -0.63
CA HIS A 259 -21.71 -11.30 -0.15
C HIS A 259 -21.20 -12.30 0.89
N PRO A 260 -22.08 -12.76 1.82
CA PRO A 260 -21.72 -13.83 2.74
C PRO A 260 -21.29 -15.11 2.00
N ARG A 261 -20.38 -15.90 2.55
CA ARG A 261 -20.00 -17.21 1.99
C ARG A 261 -21.21 -18.11 1.78
N SER A 262 -22.22 -18.04 2.64
CA SER A 262 -23.51 -18.74 2.47
C SER A 262 -24.21 -18.39 1.14
N GLN A 263 -24.18 -17.13 0.74
CA GLN A 263 -24.76 -16.68 -0.53
C GLN A 263 -23.92 -17.17 -1.73
N TRP A 264 -22.59 -17.06 -1.67
CA TRP A 264 -21.72 -17.62 -2.70
C TRP A 264 -21.92 -19.13 -2.86
N THR A 265 -22.01 -19.84 -1.73
CA THR A 265 -22.30 -21.29 -1.71
C THR A 265 -23.67 -21.60 -2.32
N ALA A 266 -24.71 -20.81 -1.99
CA ALA A 266 -26.04 -20.94 -2.56
C ALA A 266 -26.07 -20.71 -4.07
N TRP A 267 -25.24 -19.82 -4.60
CA TRP A 267 -25.07 -19.60 -6.04
C TRP A 267 -24.22 -20.66 -6.73
N GLY A 268 -23.59 -21.57 -6.00
CA GLY A 268 -22.83 -22.69 -6.58
C GLY A 268 -21.32 -22.50 -6.56
N VAL A 269 -20.81 -21.55 -5.80
CA VAL A 269 -19.35 -21.46 -5.53
C VAL A 269 -18.94 -22.55 -4.53
N ARG A 270 -17.85 -23.24 -4.80
CA ARG A 270 -17.28 -24.29 -3.95
C ARG A 270 -15.78 -24.02 -3.76
N SER A 271 -15.21 -24.44 -2.64
CA SER A 271 -13.74 -24.42 -2.45
C SER A 271 -13.06 -25.27 -3.52
N ALA A 272 -11.91 -24.83 -4.01
CA ALA A 272 -11.07 -25.64 -4.92
C ALA A 272 -10.38 -26.80 -4.19
N HIS A 273 -10.09 -26.64 -2.90
CA HIS A 273 -9.23 -27.55 -2.13
C HIS A 273 -9.86 -28.13 -0.86
N GLY A 274 -11.15 -27.93 -0.64
CA GLY A 274 -11.80 -28.40 0.58
C GLY A 274 -13.27 -28.03 0.65
N THR A 275 -13.75 -27.66 1.84
CA THR A 275 -15.11 -27.22 2.08
C THR A 275 -15.16 -25.71 2.26
N LEU A 276 -15.97 -25.01 1.46
CA LEU A 276 -16.29 -23.62 1.69
C LEU A 276 -17.40 -23.54 2.75
N PRO A 277 -17.16 -22.94 3.92
CA PRO A 277 -18.20 -22.78 4.93
C PRO A 277 -19.37 -21.93 4.41
N ALA A 278 -20.58 -22.34 4.70
CA ALA A 278 -21.80 -21.59 4.36
C ALA A 278 -22.20 -20.71 5.55
N ASP A 279 -21.42 -19.70 5.84
CA ASP A 279 -21.58 -18.79 6.98
C ASP A 279 -21.75 -17.32 6.56
N GLY A 280 -21.73 -16.41 7.53
CA GLY A 280 -21.93 -14.97 7.34
C GLY A 280 -20.67 -14.18 6.98
N VAL A 281 -19.49 -14.82 6.86
CA VAL A 281 -18.24 -14.12 6.50
C VAL A 281 -18.35 -13.57 5.09
N LYS A 282 -18.17 -12.28 4.95
CA LYS A 282 -18.30 -11.58 3.67
C LYS A 282 -17.05 -11.75 2.82
N ALA A 283 -17.26 -11.91 1.53
CA ALA A 283 -16.20 -11.99 0.52
C ALA A 283 -16.69 -11.45 -0.82
N SER A 284 -15.74 -10.99 -1.62
CA SER A 284 -15.92 -10.60 -3.02
C SER A 284 -15.42 -11.70 -3.95
N LEU A 285 -16.04 -11.89 -5.11
CA LEU A 285 -15.55 -12.85 -6.12
C LEU A 285 -14.57 -12.17 -7.06
N LEU A 286 -13.30 -12.57 -7.00
CA LEU A 286 -12.21 -12.09 -7.85
C LEU A 286 -11.95 -13.05 -9.01
N LEU A 287 -11.98 -12.54 -10.24
CA LEU A 287 -11.76 -13.27 -11.48
C LEU A 287 -10.60 -12.66 -12.29
N PRO A 288 -9.33 -12.88 -11.92
CA PRO A 288 -8.20 -12.18 -12.52
C PRO A 288 -7.99 -12.46 -14.01
N MET A 289 -8.58 -13.53 -14.53
CA MET A 289 -8.57 -13.92 -15.95
C MET A 289 -9.97 -14.04 -16.54
N GLY A 290 -10.97 -13.45 -15.90
CA GLY A 290 -12.38 -13.57 -16.30
C GLY A 290 -13.00 -14.93 -15.96
N ARG A 291 -14.20 -15.18 -16.46
CA ARG A 291 -15.06 -16.31 -16.07
C ARG A 291 -14.48 -17.71 -16.33
N ARG A 292 -13.51 -17.82 -17.24
CA ARG A 292 -12.88 -19.10 -17.62
C ARG A 292 -11.54 -19.35 -16.92
N GLY A 293 -11.05 -18.36 -16.18
CA GLY A 293 -9.83 -18.46 -15.41
C GLY A 293 -10.04 -18.92 -13.98
N PRO A 294 -8.97 -18.87 -13.15
CA PRO A 294 -9.08 -19.13 -11.73
C PRO A 294 -10.02 -18.12 -11.06
N ALA A 295 -10.72 -18.56 -10.04
CA ALA A 295 -11.63 -17.74 -9.26
C ALA A 295 -11.24 -17.79 -7.78
N PHE A 296 -11.38 -16.65 -7.10
CA PHE A 296 -11.04 -16.53 -5.70
C PHE A 296 -12.14 -15.79 -4.94
N LEU A 297 -12.36 -16.17 -3.70
CA LEU A 297 -13.04 -15.32 -2.73
C LEU A 297 -11.98 -14.47 -2.01
N ALA A 298 -12.08 -13.16 -2.16
CA ALA A 298 -11.26 -12.19 -1.47
C ALA A 298 -12.02 -11.63 -0.25
N TYR A 299 -11.37 -11.56 0.88
CA TYR A 299 -11.90 -11.14 2.18
C TYR A 299 -11.34 -9.79 2.62
N ASP A 300 -11.82 -9.26 3.74
CA ASP A 300 -11.38 -7.96 4.27
C ASP A 300 -9.91 -7.97 4.75
N ASN A 301 -9.39 -9.13 5.12
CA ASN A 301 -7.96 -9.28 5.45
C ASN A 301 -7.08 -9.08 4.17
#